data_917c4bb9536fe87ba10e1d2fb7c1c4cc
#
_entry.id   917c4bb9536fe87ba10e1d2fb7c1c4cc
#
_cell.length_a   1.000
_cell.length_b   1.000
_cell.length_c   1.000
_cell.angle_alpha   90.00
_cell.angle_beta   90.00
_cell.angle_gamma   90.00
#
_symmetry.space_group_name_H-M   'P 1'
#
loop_
_entity.id
_entity.type
_entity.pdbx_description
1 polymer ?
#
loop_
_entity_poly.entity_id
_entity_poly.type
_entity_poly.pdbx_seq_one_letter_code
_entity_poly.pdbx_strand_id
1 'polypeptide(L)'
;MRINKYLAREGVATRRAADELVARGKVLLNGRVAVLGEKVNKGDKVELRGKSSPKKHLYFAYHKPIGVITHSPQKGEKDVKQSVPMDVFPVGRLDKDSSGLLILTNDGRVTDRLLNPEYDHEKEYRVRTLDPIRDSFKKTMEAGVSIEGYQTKPCTVRKTGPKSFMITLTEGKKHQIRRMVAAMHNTVVELERTRILNVRLDDLKPDAWRPIEGKELDTFLAQIGMKELDATR
;
A
#
# COMPACT_ATOMS: atom_id res chain seq x y z
N MET A 1 -22.02 -5.97 4.50
CA MET A 1 -20.70 -6.00 3.83
C MET A 1 -20.60 -7.28 3.00
N ARG A 2 -19.90 -7.31 1.81
CA ARG A 2 -19.73 -8.59 1.08
C ARG A 2 -18.91 -9.58 1.90
N ILE A 3 -19.26 -10.87 1.86
CA ILE A 3 -18.65 -11.93 2.68
C ILE A 3 -17.12 -12.05 2.46
N ASN A 4 -16.64 -11.91 1.23
CA ASN A 4 -15.21 -11.90 0.95
C ASN A 4 -14.47 -10.70 1.57
N LYS A 5 -15.13 -9.51 1.61
CA LYS A 5 -14.57 -8.34 2.29
C LYS A 5 -14.59 -8.54 3.82
N TYR A 6 -15.63 -9.18 4.34
CA TYR A 6 -15.72 -9.53 5.76
C TYR A 6 -14.57 -10.45 6.17
N LEU A 7 -14.40 -11.59 5.48
CA LEU A 7 -13.34 -12.55 5.77
C LEU A 7 -11.93 -11.96 5.66
N ALA A 8 -11.72 -11.06 4.70
CA ALA A 8 -10.43 -10.35 4.57
C ALA A 8 -10.19 -9.37 5.72
N ARG A 9 -11.23 -8.68 6.19
CA ARG A 9 -11.16 -7.78 7.34
C ARG A 9 -10.88 -8.52 8.65
N GLU A 10 -11.45 -9.71 8.80
CA GLU A 10 -11.21 -10.58 9.97
C GLU A 10 -9.86 -11.33 9.88
N GLY A 11 -9.04 -11.08 8.85
CA GLY A 11 -7.72 -11.72 8.70
C GLY A 11 -7.75 -13.20 8.31
N VAL A 12 -8.91 -13.72 7.94
CA VAL A 12 -9.10 -15.14 7.59
C VAL A 12 -8.41 -15.50 6.27
N ALA A 13 -8.54 -14.62 5.25
CA ALA A 13 -7.99 -14.83 3.93
C ALA A 13 -7.95 -13.52 3.13
N THR A 14 -7.17 -13.46 2.03
CA THR A 14 -7.35 -12.37 1.06
C THR A 14 -8.74 -12.43 0.43
N ARG A 15 -9.24 -11.33 -0.16
CA ARG A 15 -10.58 -11.34 -0.78
C ARG A 15 -10.74 -12.40 -1.87
N ARG A 16 -9.69 -12.67 -2.67
CA ARG A 16 -9.69 -13.72 -3.69
C ARG A 16 -9.71 -15.12 -3.05
N ALA A 17 -8.84 -15.36 -2.08
CA ALA A 17 -8.84 -16.62 -1.34
C ALA A 17 -10.14 -16.83 -0.55
N ALA A 18 -10.77 -15.78 -0.06
CA ALA A 18 -12.10 -15.84 0.57
C ALA A 18 -13.18 -16.25 -0.45
N ASP A 19 -13.16 -15.72 -1.67
CA ASP A 19 -14.05 -16.16 -2.75
C ASP A 19 -13.85 -17.65 -3.07
N GLU A 20 -12.61 -18.13 -3.10
CA GLU A 20 -12.32 -19.56 -3.28
C GLU A 20 -12.84 -20.42 -2.11
N LEU A 21 -12.70 -19.95 -0.87
CA LEU A 21 -13.25 -20.65 0.29
C LEU A 21 -14.78 -20.75 0.23
N VAL A 22 -15.44 -19.67 -0.19
CA VAL A 22 -16.89 -19.65 -0.40
C VAL A 22 -17.29 -20.62 -1.52
N ALA A 23 -16.62 -20.55 -2.68
CA ALA A 23 -16.90 -21.41 -3.82
C ALA A 23 -16.73 -22.93 -3.49
N ARG A 24 -15.77 -23.24 -2.61
CA ARG A 24 -15.54 -24.62 -2.12
C ARG A 24 -16.49 -25.03 -0.97
N GLY A 25 -17.47 -24.22 -0.62
CA GLY A 25 -18.41 -24.51 0.49
C GLY A 25 -17.77 -24.56 1.87
N LYS A 26 -16.62 -23.90 2.05
CA LYS A 26 -15.87 -23.87 3.31
C LYS A 26 -16.31 -22.74 4.25
N VAL A 27 -17.24 -21.90 3.84
CA VAL A 27 -17.76 -20.79 4.64
C VAL A 27 -19.24 -21.01 4.93
N LEU A 28 -19.60 -20.87 6.20
CA LEU A 28 -21.00 -20.89 6.63
C LEU A 28 -21.42 -19.48 7.03
N LEU A 29 -22.62 -19.10 6.67
CA LEU A 29 -23.32 -17.90 7.12
C LEU A 29 -24.60 -18.33 7.84
N ASN A 30 -24.69 -18.07 9.13
CA ASN A 30 -25.83 -18.50 9.98
C ASN A 30 -26.12 -20.01 9.86
N GLY A 31 -25.06 -20.84 9.85
CA GLY A 31 -25.16 -22.29 9.78
C GLY A 31 -25.40 -22.89 8.40
N ARG A 32 -25.70 -22.10 7.35
CA ARG A 32 -25.81 -22.56 5.96
C ARG A 32 -24.57 -22.21 5.13
N VAL A 33 -24.31 -22.98 4.07
CA VAL A 33 -23.21 -22.69 3.15
C VAL A 33 -23.42 -21.33 2.48
N ALA A 34 -22.43 -20.46 2.61
CA ALA A 34 -22.44 -19.13 1.98
C ALA A 34 -22.24 -19.23 0.48
N VAL A 35 -22.81 -18.26 -0.26
CA VAL A 35 -22.65 -18.14 -1.72
C VAL A 35 -21.79 -16.95 -2.09
N LEU A 36 -21.16 -16.99 -3.30
CA LEU A 36 -20.33 -15.91 -3.79
C LEU A 36 -21.13 -14.59 -3.88
N GLY A 37 -20.51 -13.51 -3.40
CA GLY A 37 -21.13 -12.17 -3.42
C GLY A 37 -22.12 -11.90 -2.30
N GLU A 38 -22.42 -12.87 -1.46
CA GLU A 38 -23.35 -12.75 -0.34
C GLU A 38 -22.91 -11.65 0.64
N LYS A 39 -23.88 -11.01 1.29
CA LYS A 39 -23.66 -9.92 2.25
C LYS A 39 -23.76 -10.43 3.67
N VAL A 40 -22.80 -10.08 4.50
CA VAL A 40 -22.82 -10.23 5.94
C VAL A 40 -23.36 -8.96 6.56
N ASN A 41 -24.40 -9.07 7.39
CA ASN A 41 -25.02 -7.99 8.14
C ASN A 41 -24.52 -7.98 9.58
N LYS A 42 -24.89 -6.95 10.33
CA LYS A 42 -24.60 -6.88 11.78
C LYS A 42 -25.42 -7.96 12.49
N GLY A 43 -24.74 -8.80 13.28
CA GLY A 43 -25.36 -9.91 14.00
C GLY A 43 -25.26 -11.26 13.28
N ASP A 44 -24.89 -11.30 12.01
CA ASP A 44 -24.69 -12.57 11.30
C ASP A 44 -23.47 -13.31 11.84
N LYS A 45 -23.59 -14.66 11.96
CA LYS A 45 -22.53 -15.57 12.36
C LYS A 45 -21.83 -16.13 11.12
N VAL A 46 -20.54 -15.86 10.97
CA VAL A 46 -19.71 -16.42 9.90
C VAL A 46 -18.76 -17.46 10.49
N GLU A 47 -18.74 -18.66 9.94
CA GLU A 47 -17.93 -19.79 10.42
C GLU A 47 -17.18 -20.43 9.25
N LEU A 48 -16.00 -21.01 9.53
CA LEU A 48 -15.23 -21.79 8.56
C LEU A 48 -15.45 -23.28 8.80
N ARG A 49 -15.75 -24.03 7.73
CA ARG A 49 -15.76 -25.49 7.74
C ARG A 49 -14.35 -26.04 7.66
N GLY A 50 -13.93 -26.75 8.70
CA GLY A 50 -12.61 -27.40 8.79
C GLY A 50 -11.59 -26.54 9.54
N LYS A 51 -10.56 -27.20 10.09
CA LYS A 51 -9.44 -26.52 10.76
C LYS A 51 -8.61 -25.77 9.69
N SER A 52 -8.72 -24.46 9.62
CA SER A 52 -7.67 -23.65 9.00
C SER A 52 -6.56 -23.52 10.03
N SER A 53 -5.38 -24.04 9.76
CA SER A 53 -4.22 -23.64 10.54
C SER A 53 -4.07 -22.14 10.45
N PRO A 54 -3.80 -21.42 11.57
CA PRO A 54 -3.56 -20.00 11.50
C PRO A 54 -2.37 -19.75 10.55
N LYS A 55 -2.62 -19.09 9.44
CA LYS A 55 -1.54 -18.72 8.51
C LYS A 55 -0.69 -17.66 9.20
N LYS A 56 0.62 -17.92 9.32
CA LYS A 56 1.57 -16.90 9.75
C LYS A 56 1.46 -15.70 8.81
N HIS A 57 1.22 -14.52 9.36
CA HIS A 57 1.25 -13.30 8.57
C HIS A 57 2.68 -12.93 8.22
N LEU A 58 2.88 -12.53 6.97
CA LEU A 58 4.17 -12.17 6.41
C LEU A 58 4.13 -10.70 6.01
N TYR A 59 5.20 -9.98 6.30
CA TYR A 59 5.34 -8.57 5.97
C TYR A 59 6.74 -8.33 5.41
N PHE A 60 6.82 -7.70 4.23
CA PHE A 60 8.07 -7.42 3.56
C PHE A 60 8.12 -5.98 3.07
N ALA A 61 9.30 -5.38 3.16
CA ALA A 61 9.67 -4.18 2.44
C ALA A 61 10.28 -4.63 1.10
N TYR A 62 9.76 -4.14 0.00
CA TYR A 62 10.23 -4.45 -1.35
C TYR A 62 10.60 -3.15 -2.06
N HIS A 63 11.75 -3.12 -2.71
CA HIS A 63 12.16 -2.02 -3.57
C HIS A 63 11.67 -2.28 -5.01
N LYS A 64 10.51 -1.75 -5.35
CA LYS A 64 10.01 -1.83 -6.71
C LYS A 64 10.91 -1.04 -7.67
N PRO A 65 11.51 -1.65 -8.68
CA PRO A 65 12.27 -0.92 -9.70
C PRO A 65 11.34 -0.20 -10.67
N ILE A 66 11.88 0.75 -11.44
CA ILE A 66 11.21 1.35 -12.60
C ILE A 66 10.91 0.26 -13.63
N GLY A 67 9.81 0.40 -14.36
CA GLY A 67 9.38 -0.54 -15.42
C GLY A 67 8.53 -1.70 -14.93
N VAL A 68 8.55 -2.03 -13.63
CA VAL A 68 7.71 -3.07 -13.04
C VAL A 68 6.34 -2.52 -12.66
N ILE A 69 5.28 -3.26 -12.96
CA ILE A 69 3.90 -2.89 -12.66
C ILE A 69 3.48 -3.48 -11.32
N THR A 70 2.77 -2.68 -10.51
CA THR A 70 2.31 -3.14 -9.20
C THR A 70 1.12 -4.09 -9.31
N HIS A 71 0.16 -3.81 -10.21
CA HIS A 71 -1.06 -4.61 -10.38
C HIS A 71 -1.53 -4.62 -11.83
N SER A 72 -2.11 -5.74 -12.24
CA SER A 72 -2.78 -5.90 -13.54
C SER A 72 -1.84 -5.62 -14.73
N PRO A 73 -0.72 -6.36 -14.85
CA PRO A 73 0.18 -6.23 -15.97
C PRO A 73 -0.53 -6.60 -17.29
N GLN A 74 -0.18 -5.92 -18.35
CA GLN A 74 -0.54 -6.34 -19.70
C GLN A 74 0.37 -7.48 -20.18
N LYS A 75 0.02 -8.12 -21.30
CA LYS A 75 0.81 -9.23 -21.84
C LYS A 75 2.26 -8.77 -22.11
N GLY A 76 3.23 -9.46 -21.51
CA GLY A 76 4.65 -9.16 -21.64
C GLY A 76 5.23 -8.16 -20.61
N GLU A 77 4.43 -7.61 -19.71
CA GLU A 77 4.91 -6.73 -18.65
C GLU A 77 5.26 -7.52 -17.39
N LYS A 78 6.40 -7.16 -16.75
CA LYS A 78 6.75 -7.69 -15.43
C LYS A 78 5.87 -7.06 -14.35
N ASP A 79 5.39 -7.88 -13.42
CA ASP A 79 4.71 -7.41 -12.22
C ASP A 79 5.47 -7.80 -10.94
N VAL A 80 5.10 -7.16 -9.84
CA VAL A 80 5.70 -7.39 -8.52
C VAL A 80 5.61 -8.85 -8.07
N LYS A 81 4.58 -9.60 -8.48
CA LYS A 81 4.42 -11.00 -8.09
C LYS A 81 5.50 -11.92 -8.64
N GLN A 82 6.11 -11.55 -9.76
CA GLN A 82 7.17 -12.35 -10.38
C GLN A 82 8.51 -12.17 -9.65
N SER A 83 8.66 -11.09 -8.89
CA SER A 83 9.89 -10.77 -8.15
C SER A 83 9.91 -11.37 -6.74
N VAL A 84 8.79 -11.89 -6.25
CA VAL A 84 8.68 -12.35 -4.85
C VAL A 84 8.18 -13.79 -4.80
N PRO A 85 8.98 -14.74 -4.27
CA PRO A 85 8.67 -16.17 -4.30
C PRO A 85 7.64 -16.63 -3.25
N MET A 86 6.81 -15.71 -2.73
CA MET A 86 5.89 -15.96 -1.62
C MET A 86 4.45 -15.57 -1.98
N ASP A 87 3.49 -16.22 -1.32
CA ASP A 87 2.05 -15.88 -1.46
C ASP A 87 1.74 -14.58 -0.69
N VAL A 88 2.24 -13.46 -1.21
CA VAL A 88 1.99 -12.11 -0.72
C VAL A 88 1.45 -11.21 -1.83
N PHE A 89 0.87 -10.09 -1.45
CA PHE A 89 0.38 -9.08 -2.39
C PHE A 89 0.87 -7.68 -1.99
N PRO A 90 1.04 -6.77 -2.95
CA PRO A 90 1.44 -5.41 -2.67
C PRO A 90 0.30 -4.61 -2.04
N VAL A 91 0.63 -3.85 -0.99
CA VAL A 91 -0.28 -2.89 -0.34
C VAL A 91 -0.07 -1.51 -0.95
N GLY A 92 -1.06 -1.04 -1.66
CA GLY A 92 -0.99 0.18 -2.44
C GLY A 92 -0.30 -0.01 -3.78
N ARG A 93 0.05 1.12 -4.39
CA ARG A 93 0.59 1.15 -5.75
C ARG A 93 1.75 2.14 -5.86
N LEU A 94 2.65 1.83 -6.78
CA LEU A 94 3.57 2.76 -7.42
C LEU A 94 3.36 2.67 -8.92
N ASP A 95 3.44 3.80 -9.60
CA ASP A 95 3.34 3.85 -11.06
C ASP A 95 4.52 3.09 -11.70
N LYS A 96 4.37 2.68 -12.97
CA LYS A 96 5.41 1.98 -13.71
C LYS A 96 6.73 2.76 -13.74
N ASP A 97 6.63 4.08 -13.89
CA ASP A 97 7.77 5.01 -13.99
C ASP A 97 8.27 5.52 -12.63
N SER A 98 7.78 4.94 -11.53
CA SER A 98 8.20 5.27 -10.18
C SER A 98 8.85 4.06 -9.52
N SER A 99 9.83 4.31 -8.65
CA SER A 99 10.52 3.28 -7.89
C SER A 99 10.32 3.43 -6.38
N GLY A 100 10.88 2.50 -5.62
CA GLY A 100 11.01 2.62 -4.19
C GLY A 100 10.15 1.67 -3.39
N LEU A 101 9.96 2.01 -2.13
CA LEU A 101 9.37 1.15 -1.11
C LEU A 101 7.92 0.77 -1.41
N LEU A 102 7.65 -0.52 -1.36
CA LEU A 102 6.33 -1.11 -1.41
C LEU A 102 6.21 -2.15 -0.29
N ILE A 103 5.13 -2.11 0.47
CA ILE A 103 4.84 -3.14 1.47
C ILE A 103 4.17 -4.32 0.79
N LEU A 104 4.68 -5.53 1.03
CA LEU A 104 4.07 -6.78 0.58
C LEU A 104 3.63 -7.58 1.80
N THR A 105 2.44 -8.18 1.76
CA THR A 105 1.92 -9.00 2.87
C THR A 105 0.88 -10.00 2.36
N ASN A 106 0.62 -11.04 3.15
CA ASN A 106 -0.53 -11.91 3.01
C ASN A 106 -1.69 -11.52 3.97
N ASP A 107 -1.51 -10.46 4.77
CA ASP A 107 -2.51 -9.96 5.70
C ASP A 107 -3.42 -8.90 5.04
N GLY A 108 -4.63 -9.31 4.66
CA GLY A 108 -5.61 -8.43 4.00
C GLY A 108 -6.07 -7.23 4.84
N ARG A 109 -5.92 -7.29 6.17
CA ARG A 109 -6.33 -6.21 7.09
C ARG A 109 -5.49 -4.94 6.87
N VAL A 110 -4.21 -5.11 6.52
CA VAL A 110 -3.27 -4.01 6.28
C VAL A 110 -3.74 -3.09 5.16
N THR A 111 -4.40 -3.64 4.13
CA THR A 111 -4.78 -2.84 2.96
C THR A 111 -5.71 -1.68 3.31
N ASP A 112 -6.79 -1.96 4.04
CA ASP A 112 -7.75 -0.92 4.44
C ASP A 112 -7.12 0.05 5.45
N ARG A 113 -6.40 -0.49 6.43
CA ARG A 113 -5.75 0.29 7.48
C ARG A 113 -4.68 1.23 6.95
N LEU A 114 -3.86 0.81 5.99
CA LEU A 114 -2.76 1.62 5.45
C LEU A 114 -3.22 2.59 4.35
N LEU A 115 -4.25 2.23 3.57
CA LEU A 115 -4.62 2.99 2.37
C LEU A 115 -5.83 3.89 2.52
N ASN A 116 -6.63 3.74 3.58
CA ASN A 116 -7.79 4.59 3.80
C ASN A 116 -7.33 6.03 4.08
N PRO A 117 -7.76 7.01 3.26
CA PRO A 117 -7.36 8.41 3.40
C PRO A 117 -7.74 9.08 4.74
N GLU A 118 -8.65 8.47 5.50
CA GLU A 118 -9.06 8.97 6.82
C GLU A 118 -7.98 8.87 7.90
N TYR A 119 -6.97 8.00 7.68
CA TYR A 119 -5.91 7.77 8.67
C TYR A 119 -4.66 8.63 8.46
N ASP A 120 -4.60 9.41 7.40
CA ASP A 120 -3.50 10.36 7.11
C ASP A 120 -2.07 9.77 7.23
N HIS A 121 -1.89 8.54 6.79
CA HIS A 121 -0.60 7.85 6.87
C HIS A 121 0.46 8.45 5.94
N GLU A 122 1.57 8.83 6.54
CA GLU A 122 2.68 9.47 5.85
C GLU A 122 3.40 8.53 4.86
N LYS A 123 3.72 9.09 3.70
CA LYS A 123 4.60 8.49 2.68
C LYS A 123 5.59 9.55 2.22
N GLU A 124 6.86 9.22 2.27
CA GLU A 124 7.95 10.12 1.89
C GLU A 124 8.53 9.70 0.54
N TYR A 125 8.82 10.71 -0.28
CA TYR A 125 9.36 10.51 -1.62
C TYR A 125 10.58 11.39 -1.85
N ARG A 126 11.58 10.83 -2.54
CA ARG A 126 12.67 11.55 -3.18
C ARG A 126 12.26 11.88 -4.60
N VAL A 127 12.40 13.13 -4.97
CA VAL A 127 11.99 13.65 -6.29
C VAL A 127 13.16 14.36 -6.95
N ARG A 128 13.39 14.08 -8.24
CA ARG A 128 14.27 14.86 -9.10
C ARG A 128 13.46 15.47 -10.24
N THR A 129 13.70 16.75 -10.50
CA THR A 129 13.02 17.53 -11.54
C THR A 129 13.95 17.78 -12.72
N LEU A 130 13.36 18.07 -13.88
CA LEU A 130 14.09 18.42 -15.10
C LEU A 130 14.81 19.75 -14.93
N ASP A 131 14.11 20.77 -14.45
CA ASP A 131 14.61 22.11 -14.27
C ASP A 131 14.89 22.45 -12.81
N PRO A 132 15.72 23.47 -12.52
CA PRO A 132 15.95 23.92 -11.16
C PRO A 132 14.66 24.37 -10.46
N ILE A 133 14.59 24.07 -9.16
CA ILE A 133 13.47 24.39 -8.30
C ILE A 133 13.56 25.87 -7.90
N ARG A 134 12.52 26.65 -8.22
CA ARG A 134 12.39 28.06 -7.85
C ARG A 134 12.26 28.24 -6.34
N ASP A 135 12.58 29.43 -5.83
CA ASP A 135 12.53 29.69 -4.38
C ASP A 135 11.11 29.62 -3.81
N SER A 136 10.09 30.02 -4.57
CA SER A 136 8.67 29.92 -4.18
C SER A 136 8.13 28.48 -4.14
N PHE A 137 8.83 27.53 -4.79
CA PHE A 137 8.36 26.15 -4.98
C PHE A 137 8.00 25.47 -3.66
N LYS A 138 8.89 25.52 -2.66
CA LYS A 138 8.66 24.90 -1.36
C LYS A 138 7.37 25.42 -0.73
N LYS A 139 7.24 26.74 -0.58
CA LYS A 139 6.08 27.38 0.05
C LYS A 139 4.77 27.02 -0.65
N THR A 140 4.77 27.04 -1.99
CA THR A 140 3.57 26.72 -2.78
C THR A 140 3.20 25.25 -2.66
N MET A 141 4.18 24.34 -2.74
CA MET A 141 3.93 22.90 -2.61
C MET A 141 3.41 22.53 -1.21
N GLU A 142 3.97 23.13 -0.15
CA GLU A 142 3.57 22.87 1.25
C GLU A 142 2.16 23.38 1.57
N ALA A 143 1.73 24.47 0.95
CA ALA A 143 0.37 24.98 1.09
C ALA A 143 -0.70 24.11 0.40
N GLY A 144 -0.27 23.18 -0.42
CA GLY A 144 -1.12 22.43 -1.33
C GLY A 144 -1.26 23.09 -2.69
N VAL A 145 -1.47 22.28 -3.71
CA VAL A 145 -1.53 22.70 -5.11
C VAL A 145 -2.84 22.25 -5.74
N SER A 146 -3.48 23.12 -6.53
CA SER A 146 -4.65 22.72 -7.30
C SER A 146 -4.24 21.86 -8.50
N ILE A 147 -4.74 20.65 -8.56
CA ILE A 147 -4.48 19.69 -9.65
C ILE A 147 -5.80 19.17 -10.20
N GLU A 148 -6.14 19.51 -11.45
CA GLU A 148 -7.36 19.06 -12.16
C GLU A 148 -8.64 19.18 -11.30
N GLY A 149 -8.85 20.35 -10.69
CA GLY A 149 -10.01 20.63 -9.86
C GLY A 149 -9.98 20.05 -8.43
N TYR A 150 -8.85 19.46 -8.03
CA TYR A 150 -8.63 18.97 -6.68
C TYR A 150 -7.52 19.79 -5.99
N GLN A 151 -7.82 20.33 -4.81
CA GLN A 151 -6.81 20.97 -3.95
C GLN A 151 -6.13 19.89 -3.09
N THR A 152 -4.81 19.73 -3.25
CA THR A 152 -4.06 18.75 -2.45
C THR A 152 -3.98 19.18 -0.99
N LYS A 153 -3.87 18.22 -0.08
CA LYS A 153 -3.61 18.50 1.32
C LYS A 153 -2.25 19.19 1.51
N PRO A 154 -2.07 19.98 2.56
CA PRO A 154 -0.76 20.47 2.95
C PRO A 154 0.23 19.31 3.10
N CYS A 155 1.49 19.57 2.76
CA CYS A 155 2.54 18.57 2.81
C CYS A 155 3.85 19.18 3.33
N THR A 156 4.85 18.34 3.59
CA THR A 156 6.19 18.81 3.97
C THR A 156 7.14 18.66 2.79
N VAL A 157 7.90 19.72 2.48
CA VAL A 157 8.90 19.72 1.40
C VAL A 157 10.25 20.16 1.93
N ARG A 158 11.28 19.37 1.67
CA ARG A 158 12.68 19.68 2.00
C ARG A 158 13.53 19.65 0.74
N LYS A 159 14.01 20.82 0.30
CA LYS A 159 14.93 20.94 -0.83
C LYS A 159 16.25 20.23 -0.51
N THR A 160 16.74 19.37 -1.40
CA THR A 160 17.97 18.58 -1.23
C THR A 160 19.03 18.92 -2.26
N GLY A 161 18.69 19.72 -3.24
CA GLY A 161 19.60 20.23 -4.27
C GLY A 161 18.87 21.17 -5.25
N PRO A 162 19.56 21.69 -6.24
CA PRO A 162 18.96 22.63 -7.20
C PRO A 162 17.77 22.03 -7.95
N LYS A 163 17.80 20.71 -8.23
CA LYS A 163 16.78 19.97 -8.99
C LYS A 163 16.18 18.82 -8.18
N SER A 164 16.33 18.80 -6.85
CA SER A 164 15.88 17.67 -6.02
C SER A 164 15.28 18.12 -4.71
N PHE A 165 14.29 17.35 -4.25
CA PHE A 165 13.63 17.56 -2.97
C PHE A 165 13.06 16.25 -2.39
N MET A 166 12.84 16.24 -1.09
CA MET A 166 12.01 15.26 -0.40
C MET A 166 10.63 15.84 -0.19
N ILE A 167 9.59 15.03 -0.34
CA ILE A 167 8.21 15.39 -0.04
C ILE A 167 7.52 14.32 0.78
N THR A 168 6.82 14.72 1.85
CA THR A 168 6.01 13.83 2.68
C THR A 168 4.55 14.16 2.50
N LEU A 169 3.75 13.18 2.09
CA LEU A 169 2.31 13.27 1.85
C LEU A 169 1.56 12.31 2.75
N THR A 170 0.34 12.69 3.15
CA THR A 170 -0.60 11.82 3.87
C THR A 170 -1.70 11.26 2.97
N GLU A 171 -1.76 11.69 1.72
CA GLU A 171 -2.73 11.24 0.72
C GLU A 171 -2.03 10.58 -0.49
N GLY A 172 -2.81 10.09 -1.46
CA GLY A 172 -2.25 9.45 -2.66
C GLY A 172 -3.22 9.44 -3.82
N LYS A 173 -3.36 10.56 -4.53
CA LYS A 173 -4.11 10.62 -5.80
C LYS A 173 -3.25 10.09 -6.94
N LYS A 174 -3.90 9.67 -8.02
CA LYS A 174 -3.19 9.19 -9.22
C LYS A 174 -2.20 10.25 -9.72
N HIS A 175 -0.92 9.86 -9.87
CA HIS A 175 0.18 10.71 -10.33
C HIS A 175 0.33 12.03 -9.54
N GLN A 176 -0.07 12.08 -8.26
CA GLN A 176 -0.21 13.33 -7.49
C GLN A 176 1.04 14.20 -7.55
N ILE A 177 2.21 13.68 -7.16
CA ILE A 177 3.45 14.47 -7.11
C ILE A 177 3.83 14.98 -8.52
N ARG A 178 3.68 14.15 -9.55
CA ARG A 178 3.95 14.56 -10.94
C ARG A 178 3.05 15.72 -11.37
N ARG A 179 1.77 15.67 -11.02
CA ARG A 179 0.79 16.72 -11.33
C ARG A 179 1.03 17.99 -10.52
N MET A 180 1.40 17.88 -9.23
CA MET A 180 1.76 19.02 -8.39
C MET A 180 3.00 19.75 -8.97
N VAL A 181 4.02 19.00 -9.39
CA VAL A 181 5.24 19.54 -10.00
C VAL A 181 4.94 20.18 -11.37
N ALA A 182 4.08 19.55 -12.17
CA ALA A 182 3.64 20.11 -13.47
C ALA A 182 2.87 21.43 -13.30
N ALA A 183 2.03 21.55 -12.28
CA ALA A 183 1.34 22.80 -11.94
C ALA A 183 2.31 23.92 -11.52
N MET A 184 3.53 23.56 -11.12
CA MET A 184 4.64 24.49 -10.87
C MET A 184 5.55 24.72 -12.09
N HIS A 185 5.08 24.34 -13.29
CA HIS A 185 5.81 24.46 -14.58
C HIS A 185 7.14 23.71 -14.59
N ASN A 186 7.19 22.52 -13.98
CA ASN A 186 8.38 21.67 -14.01
C ASN A 186 7.97 20.20 -14.26
N THR A 187 8.94 19.32 -14.52
CA THR A 187 8.71 17.92 -14.84
C THR A 187 9.46 17.02 -13.86
N VAL A 188 8.80 15.98 -13.35
CA VAL A 188 9.44 14.96 -12.53
C VAL A 188 10.17 13.97 -13.43
N VAL A 189 11.48 13.86 -13.26
CA VAL A 189 12.36 12.90 -13.96
C VAL A 189 12.48 11.61 -13.17
N GLU A 190 12.67 11.70 -11.84
CA GLU A 190 12.76 10.55 -10.96
C GLU A 190 11.81 10.71 -9.77
N LEU A 191 11.13 9.63 -9.41
CA LEU A 191 10.24 9.57 -8.27
C LEU A 191 10.45 8.24 -7.55
N GLU A 192 10.97 8.32 -6.35
CA GLU A 192 11.26 7.16 -5.51
C GLU A 192 10.57 7.31 -4.15
N ARG A 193 9.77 6.33 -3.75
CA ARG A 193 9.21 6.30 -2.39
C ARG A 193 10.22 5.72 -1.41
N THR A 194 10.68 6.54 -0.46
CA THR A 194 11.74 6.19 0.49
C THR A 194 11.21 5.70 1.83
N ARG A 195 9.96 6.05 2.20
CA ARG A 195 9.38 5.69 3.49
C ARG A 195 7.86 5.54 3.43
N ILE A 196 7.33 4.61 4.22
CA ILE A 196 5.90 4.48 4.55
C ILE A 196 5.83 4.33 6.08
N LEU A 197 5.25 5.30 6.78
CA LEU A 197 5.25 5.35 8.24
C LEU A 197 6.66 5.21 8.82
N ASN A 198 6.91 4.19 9.65
CA ASN A 198 8.23 3.88 10.20
C ASN A 198 9.10 3.01 9.29
N VAL A 199 8.52 2.33 8.29
CA VAL A 199 9.27 1.44 7.38
C VAL A 199 10.02 2.26 6.35
N ARG A 200 11.34 2.04 6.24
CA ARG A 200 12.24 2.76 5.35
C ARG A 200 12.80 1.86 4.26
N LEU A 201 13.11 2.46 3.13
CA LEU A 201 13.78 1.79 2.01
C LEU A 201 15.24 1.51 2.33
N ASP A 202 15.91 2.47 2.96
CA ASP A 202 17.33 2.47 3.29
C ASP A 202 18.21 1.98 2.11
N ASP A 203 19.13 1.03 2.34
CA ASP A 203 20.05 0.48 1.34
C ASP A 203 19.49 -0.71 0.54
N LEU A 204 18.18 -0.99 0.64
CA LEU A 204 17.56 -2.08 -0.08
C LEU A 204 17.71 -1.89 -1.60
N LYS A 205 18.36 -2.83 -2.27
CA LYS A 205 18.64 -2.75 -3.71
C LYS A 205 17.36 -2.84 -4.54
N PRO A 206 17.29 -2.23 -5.75
CA PRO A 206 16.17 -2.43 -6.66
C PRO A 206 15.90 -3.92 -6.92
N ASP A 207 14.61 -4.29 -6.96
CA ASP A 207 14.08 -5.66 -7.09
C ASP A 207 14.38 -6.59 -5.91
N ALA A 208 15.01 -6.09 -4.84
CA ALA A 208 15.22 -6.83 -3.60
C ALA A 208 14.07 -6.60 -2.61
N TRP A 209 13.95 -7.54 -1.66
CA TRP A 209 13.01 -7.47 -0.55
C TRP A 209 13.69 -7.90 0.76
N ARG A 210 13.15 -7.42 1.88
CA ARG A 210 13.55 -7.84 3.22
C ARG A 210 12.32 -8.04 4.11
N PRO A 211 12.36 -8.92 5.11
CA PRO A 211 11.28 -9.01 6.08
C PRO A 211 11.16 -7.73 6.90
N ILE A 212 9.94 -7.44 7.33
CA ILE A 212 9.62 -6.45 8.36
C ILE A 212 9.27 -7.25 9.59
N GLU A 213 10.11 -7.18 10.64
CA GLU A 213 10.03 -8.05 11.82
C GLU A 213 10.35 -7.29 13.10
N GLY A 214 10.06 -7.90 14.25
CA GLY A 214 10.38 -7.37 15.57
C GLY A 214 9.84 -5.96 15.77
N LYS A 215 10.64 -5.09 16.39
CA LYS A 215 10.23 -3.72 16.74
C LYS A 215 9.77 -2.88 15.53
N GLU A 216 10.33 -3.10 14.33
CA GLU A 216 9.88 -2.40 13.11
C GLU A 216 8.45 -2.80 12.77
N LEU A 217 8.12 -4.10 12.81
CA LEU A 217 6.77 -4.61 12.57
C LEU A 217 5.78 -4.15 13.64
N ASP A 218 6.14 -4.27 14.91
CA ASP A 218 5.30 -3.84 16.04
C ASP A 218 4.91 -2.37 15.90
N THR A 219 5.91 -1.52 15.58
CA THR A 219 5.68 -0.10 15.36
C THR A 219 4.79 0.16 14.16
N PHE A 220 5.02 -0.56 13.05
CA PHE A 220 4.21 -0.45 11.84
C PHE A 220 2.75 -0.81 12.11
N LEU A 221 2.50 -1.96 12.74
CA LEU A 221 1.17 -2.43 13.06
C LEU A 221 0.45 -1.48 14.03
N ALA A 222 1.16 -1.01 15.07
CA ALA A 222 0.61 -0.02 16.01
C ALA A 222 0.19 1.28 15.31
N GLN A 223 1.00 1.80 14.38
CA GLN A 223 0.70 3.03 13.63
C GLN A 223 -0.52 2.89 12.72
N ILE A 224 -0.79 1.69 12.19
CA ILE A 224 -2.02 1.42 11.41
C ILE A 224 -3.19 0.94 12.28
N GLY A 225 -3.09 1.07 13.61
CA GLY A 225 -4.16 0.67 14.54
C GLY A 225 -4.40 -0.84 14.59
N MET A 226 -3.35 -1.63 14.37
CA MET A 226 -3.36 -3.10 14.50
C MET A 226 -2.42 -3.54 15.64
N LYS A 227 -2.75 -4.66 16.26
CA LYS A 227 -1.83 -5.39 17.12
C LYS A 227 -1.41 -6.67 16.39
N GLU A 228 -0.18 -7.13 16.62
CA GLU A 228 0.17 -8.48 16.23
C GLU A 228 -0.84 -9.43 16.89
N LEU A 229 -1.50 -10.26 16.09
CA LEU A 229 -2.29 -11.34 16.67
C LEU A 229 -1.26 -12.33 17.20
N ASP A 230 -1.22 -12.48 18.52
CA ASP A 230 -0.45 -13.54 19.15
C ASP A 230 -0.63 -14.83 18.33
N ALA A 231 0.48 -15.40 17.87
CA ALA A 231 0.51 -16.65 17.10
C ALA A 231 0.16 -17.86 17.99
N THR A 232 -0.48 -17.60 19.13
CA THR A 232 -0.84 -18.56 20.17
C THR A 232 -2.32 -18.42 20.52
N ARG A 233 -3.19 -18.98 19.68
CA ARG A 233 -4.46 -19.57 20.09
C ARG A 233 -4.92 -20.63 19.11
#